data_bca83c0f39c42824949b86df6579aba9
#
_entry.id   bca83c0f39c42824949b86df6579aba9
#
_cell.length_a   1.000
_cell.length_b   1.000
_cell.length_c   1.000
_cell.angle_alpha   90.00
_cell.angle_beta   90.00
_cell.angle_gamma   90.00
#
_symmetry.space_group_name_H-M   'P 1'
#
loop_
_entity.id
_entity.type
_entity.pdbx_description
1 polymer ?
#
loop_
_entity_poly.entity_id
_entity_poly.type
_entity_poly.pdbx_seq_one_letter_code
_entity_poly.pdbx_strand_id
1 'polypeptide(L)'
;MITDGKDSKTKRQSKSRPSPPRRSRSSKLTPPSATLLDGELAVTEREGSSPISGLFEDLQISQDSSPNPRSFPFSVKQQCWEKAEKVKGRDPDRWRRDAVGNIVYRKLVGCPGCLCHDYDHIIPYSKGGKSTLENCQVLQATVNRSKGNRTELSRAELILKSSYCRVSGRDMDLIELSAYGNVHHGDDSGGCRIQ
;
A
#
# COMPACT_ATOMS: atom_id res chain seq x y z
N MET A 1 -44.05 -61.36 10.69
CA MET A 1 -44.63 -60.82 9.42
C MET A 1 -43.76 -59.67 9.01
N ILE A 2 -43.09 -59.79 7.90
CA ILE A 2 -42.10 -58.93 7.27
C ILE A 2 -42.84 -57.91 6.44
N THR A 3 -42.49 -56.62 6.56
CA THR A 3 -42.80 -55.66 5.49
C THR A 3 -41.66 -54.72 5.26
N ASP A 4 -41.04 -54.87 4.10
CA ASP A 4 -40.03 -54.05 3.48
C ASP A 4 -40.55 -52.63 3.19
N GLY A 5 -39.75 -51.60 3.55
CA GLY A 5 -39.96 -50.19 3.13
C GLY A 5 -38.80 -49.76 2.26
N LYS A 6 -39.08 -49.56 0.96
CA LYS A 6 -38.16 -49.14 -0.08
C LYS A 6 -37.70 -47.68 0.08
N ASP A 7 -36.39 -47.49 0.12
CA ASP A 7 -35.71 -46.19 -0.06
C ASP A 7 -35.78 -45.72 -1.52
N SER A 8 -36.40 -44.58 -1.78
CA SER A 8 -36.33 -43.88 -3.05
C SER A 8 -35.36 -42.74 -3.00
N LYS A 9 -34.15 -42.94 -3.54
CA LYS A 9 -33.13 -41.91 -3.77
C LYS A 9 -33.57 -40.98 -4.88
N THR A 10 -33.95 -39.75 -4.54
CA THR A 10 -34.18 -38.67 -5.51
C THR A 10 -32.87 -38.01 -5.90
N LYS A 11 -32.43 -38.26 -7.12
CA LYS A 11 -31.23 -37.68 -7.75
C LYS A 11 -31.52 -36.22 -8.12
N ARG A 12 -30.95 -35.24 -7.40
CA ARG A 12 -30.97 -33.83 -7.78
C ARG A 12 -29.99 -33.59 -8.93
N GLN A 13 -30.52 -33.31 -10.11
CA GLN A 13 -29.74 -32.82 -11.25
C GLN A 13 -29.38 -31.36 -11.03
N SER A 14 -28.08 -31.07 -10.99
CA SER A 14 -27.53 -29.71 -11.01
C SER A 14 -27.57 -29.18 -12.45
N LYS A 15 -28.39 -28.14 -12.68
CA LYS A 15 -28.39 -27.38 -13.93
C LYS A 15 -27.20 -26.41 -13.90
N SER A 16 -26.24 -26.64 -14.76
CA SER A 16 -25.12 -25.72 -15.04
C SER A 16 -25.63 -24.47 -15.77
N ARG A 17 -25.30 -23.30 -15.25
CA ARG A 17 -25.52 -21.99 -15.89
C ARG A 17 -24.52 -21.80 -17.03
N PRO A 18 -24.90 -21.30 -18.19
CA PRO A 18 -23.94 -20.96 -19.26
C PRO A 18 -23.16 -19.68 -18.92
N SER A 19 -21.84 -19.71 -19.17
CA SER A 19 -20.92 -18.60 -19.02
C SER A 19 -21.13 -17.54 -20.14
N PRO A 20 -20.97 -16.24 -19.86
CA PRO A 20 -21.08 -15.20 -20.87
C PRO A 20 -19.87 -15.21 -21.82
N PRO A 21 -20.02 -14.78 -23.10
CA PRO A 21 -18.97 -14.82 -24.09
C PRO A 21 -17.87 -13.81 -23.80
N ARG A 22 -16.61 -14.28 -23.88
CA ARG A 22 -15.39 -13.46 -23.81
C ARG A 22 -15.30 -12.56 -25.06
N ARG A 23 -15.42 -11.24 -24.85
CA ARG A 23 -15.08 -10.25 -25.89
C ARG A 23 -13.56 -10.17 -26.04
N SER A 24 -13.07 -10.70 -27.15
CA SER A 24 -11.70 -10.49 -27.62
C SER A 24 -11.57 -9.06 -28.18
N ARG A 25 -10.80 -8.21 -27.52
CA ARG A 25 -10.32 -6.93 -28.09
C ARG A 25 -8.94 -7.18 -28.70
N SER A 26 -8.90 -7.41 -29.98
CA SER A 26 -7.71 -7.29 -30.81
C SER A 26 -7.44 -5.81 -31.07
N SER A 27 -6.39 -5.26 -30.49
CA SER A 27 -5.81 -3.98 -30.91
C SER A 27 -4.38 -4.26 -31.40
N LYS A 28 -4.22 -4.33 -32.73
CA LYS A 28 -2.93 -4.26 -33.40
C LYS A 28 -2.37 -2.86 -33.18
N LEU A 29 -1.31 -2.74 -32.42
CA LEU A 29 -0.45 -1.56 -32.41
C LEU A 29 0.73 -1.85 -33.33
N THR A 30 0.76 -1.20 -34.48
CA THR A 30 1.93 -1.12 -35.35
C THR A 30 2.91 -0.11 -34.78
N PRO A 31 4.21 -0.38 -34.69
CA PRO A 31 5.20 0.61 -34.26
C PRO A 31 5.49 1.57 -35.45
N PRO A 32 5.72 2.88 -35.20
CA PRO A 32 6.16 3.79 -36.23
C PRO A 32 7.60 3.53 -36.63
N SER A 33 7.86 3.42 -37.94
CA SER A 33 9.18 3.38 -38.55
C SER A 33 9.97 4.64 -38.20
N ALA A 34 11.14 4.46 -37.59
CA ALA A 34 12.14 5.51 -37.45
C ALA A 34 12.92 5.64 -38.78
N THR A 35 12.74 6.76 -39.47
CA THR A 35 13.63 7.19 -40.54
C THR A 35 14.80 7.94 -39.93
N LEU A 36 15.99 7.40 -40.15
CA LEU A 36 17.26 8.08 -39.89
C LEU A 36 17.43 9.17 -40.97
N LEU A 37 17.49 10.42 -40.55
CA LEU A 37 18.00 11.51 -41.35
C LEU A 37 19.37 11.92 -40.80
N ASP A 38 20.41 11.67 -41.58
CA ASP A 38 21.74 12.26 -41.42
C ASP A 38 21.61 13.78 -41.55
N GLY A 39 22.03 14.49 -40.54
CA GLY A 39 22.13 15.95 -40.50
C GLY A 39 23.37 16.34 -39.74
N GLU A 40 24.42 16.76 -40.47
CA GLU A 40 25.62 17.37 -39.91
C GLU A 40 25.29 18.54 -39.00
N LEU A 41 25.74 18.52 -37.77
CA LEU A 41 25.67 19.62 -36.83
C LEU A 41 27.00 20.36 -36.83
N ALA A 42 27.02 21.53 -37.51
CA ALA A 42 28.05 22.55 -37.33
C ALA A 42 28.02 23.10 -35.89
N VAL A 43 29.12 22.92 -35.19
CA VAL A 43 29.35 23.47 -33.86
C VAL A 43 29.68 24.97 -34.02
N THR A 44 28.79 25.86 -33.61
CA THR A 44 29.12 27.26 -33.32
C THR A 44 29.06 27.45 -31.82
N GLU A 45 30.23 27.60 -31.22
CA GLU A 45 30.39 28.01 -29.84
C GLU A 45 29.85 29.44 -29.67
N ARG A 46 28.81 29.59 -28.84
CA ARG A 46 28.44 30.90 -28.27
C ARG A 46 28.42 30.74 -26.75
N GLU A 47 29.41 31.38 -26.13
CA GLU A 47 29.40 31.68 -24.71
C GLU A 47 28.18 32.56 -24.38
N GLY A 48 27.37 32.09 -23.46
CA GLY A 48 26.20 32.81 -22.97
C GLY A 48 25.61 32.09 -21.76
N SER A 49 25.89 32.63 -20.59
CA SER A 49 25.38 32.28 -19.25
C SER A 49 24.04 31.55 -19.24
N SER A 50 24.07 30.39 -18.61
CA SER A 50 22.93 29.52 -18.32
C SER A 50 21.97 30.16 -17.32
N PRO A 51 20.67 30.19 -17.62
CA PRO A 51 19.65 30.23 -16.60
C PRO A 51 18.94 28.87 -16.51
N ILE A 52 19.61 27.86 -15.98
CA ILE A 52 18.93 26.60 -15.62
C ILE A 52 18.34 26.67 -14.20
N SER A 53 18.38 27.85 -13.58
CA SER A 53 17.77 28.07 -12.25
C SER A 53 16.24 28.21 -12.27
N GLY A 54 15.62 28.42 -13.44
CA GLY A 54 14.18 28.73 -13.50
C GLY A 54 13.24 27.55 -13.74
N LEU A 55 13.77 26.34 -14.03
CA LEU A 55 12.91 25.20 -14.44
C LEU A 55 12.53 24.26 -13.28
N PHE A 56 13.04 24.50 -12.08
CA PHE A 56 12.70 23.72 -10.88
C PHE A 56 11.69 24.41 -9.95
N GLU A 57 11.32 25.66 -10.21
CA GLU A 57 10.38 26.38 -9.34
C GLU A 57 8.90 26.13 -9.69
N ASP A 58 8.58 25.59 -10.86
CA ASP A 58 7.20 25.31 -11.27
C ASP A 58 6.65 23.93 -10.92
N LEU A 59 7.41 23.09 -10.20
CA LEU A 59 6.87 21.93 -9.51
C LEU A 59 6.38 22.29 -8.11
N GLN A 60 5.71 23.43 -7.97
CA GLN A 60 4.83 23.63 -6.83
C GLN A 60 3.64 22.68 -7.01
N ILE A 61 3.81 21.48 -6.43
CA ILE A 61 2.69 20.62 -6.07
C ILE A 61 1.70 21.53 -5.38
N SER A 62 0.56 21.75 -6.02
CA SER A 62 -0.55 22.53 -5.48
C SER A 62 -0.78 22.05 -4.05
N GLN A 63 -0.22 22.77 -3.08
CA GLN A 63 -0.62 22.58 -1.69
C GLN A 63 -2.08 23.01 -1.70
N ASP A 64 -2.96 22.03 -1.62
CA ASP A 64 -4.39 22.23 -1.45
C ASP A 64 -4.54 23.14 -0.23
N SER A 65 -4.72 24.44 -0.48
CA SER A 65 -4.79 25.49 0.54
C SER A 65 -6.11 25.44 1.32
N SER A 66 -6.83 24.33 1.19
CA SER A 66 -8.00 24.05 2.00
C SER A 66 -7.60 24.00 3.47
N PRO A 67 -8.30 24.69 4.37
CA PRO A 67 -8.02 24.65 5.81
C PRO A 67 -8.12 23.26 6.42
N ASN A 68 -8.72 22.30 5.71
CA ASN A 68 -8.77 20.88 6.09
C ASN A 68 -8.67 20.01 4.83
N PRO A 69 -7.48 19.74 4.27
CA PRO A 69 -7.32 18.90 3.10
C PRO A 69 -7.76 17.46 3.41
N ARG A 70 -8.38 16.78 2.44
CA ARG A 70 -8.79 15.39 2.59
C ARG A 70 -7.61 14.44 2.81
N SER A 71 -6.47 14.75 2.23
CA SER A 71 -5.22 14.00 2.44
C SER A 71 -4.45 14.57 3.61
N PHE A 72 -3.89 13.69 4.46
CA PHE A 72 -2.97 14.11 5.50
C PHE A 72 -1.73 14.78 4.89
N PRO A 73 -1.28 15.94 5.42
CA PRO A 73 -0.01 16.54 5.09
C PRO A 73 1.16 15.55 5.33
N PHE A 74 2.27 15.74 4.63
CA PHE A 74 3.44 14.87 4.77
C PHE A 74 3.96 14.82 6.22
N SER A 75 4.05 15.98 6.88
CA SER A 75 4.47 16.08 8.28
C SER A 75 3.58 15.28 9.23
N VAL A 76 2.26 15.30 9.02
CA VAL A 76 1.30 14.52 9.81
C VAL A 76 1.49 13.03 9.57
N LYS A 77 1.69 12.60 8.30
CA LYS A 77 1.97 11.20 7.99
C LYS A 77 3.25 10.71 8.65
N GLN A 78 4.31 11.53 8.66
CA GLN A 78 5.57 11.19 9.30
C GLN A 78 5.39 11.00 10.81
N GLN A 79 4.79 11.97 11.50
CA GLN A 79 4.51 11.88 12.93
C GLN A 79 3.57 10.72 13.27
N CYS A 80 2.58 10.44 12.42
CA CYS A 80 1.68 9.30 12.56
C CYS A 80 2.43 7.97 12.48
N TRP A 81 3.41 7.86 11.58
CA TRP A 81 4.30 6.70 11.51
C TRP A 81 5.16 6.56 12.77
N GLU A 82 5.76 7.64 13.24
CA GLU A 82 6.60 7.67 14.45
C GLU A 82 5.83 7.26 15.71
N LYS A 83 4.54 7.66 15.78
CA LYS A 83 3.62 7.29 16.88
C LYS A 83 3.21 5.82 16.86
N ALA A 84 3.24 5.15 15.69
CA ALA A 84 2.85 3.75 15.57
C ALA A 84 3.77 2.83 16.37
N GLU A 85 3.26 1.69 16.84
CA GLU A 85 4.00 0.73 17.68
C GLU A 85 5.22 0.17 16.94
N LYS A 86 6.36 0.09 17.63
CA LYS A 86 7.62 -0.45 17.07
C LYS A 86 7.55 -1.97 16.99
N VAL A 87 8.17 -2.53 15.94
CA VAL A 87 8.40 -3.97 15.84
C VAL A 87 9.71 -4.31 16.53
N LYS A 88 9.67 -5.17 17.54
CA LYS A 88 10.85 -5.54 18.32
C LYS A 88 11.97 -6.10 17.42
N GLY A 89 13.19 -5.60 17.60
CA GLY A 89 14.38 -6.04 16.86
C GLY A 89 14.41 -5.58 15.39
N ARG A 90 13.56 -4.65 15.01
CA ARG A 90 13.51 -4.08 13.65
C ARG A 90 13.69 -2.57 13.66
N ASP A 91 14.22 -2.04 12.57
CA ASP A 91 14.35 -0.61 12.37
C ASP A 91 12.95 0.05 12.38
N PRO A 92 12.68 0.93 13.36
CA PRO A 92 11.37 1.58 13.48
C PRO A 92 11.06 2.55 12.33
N ASP A 93 12.05 2.99 11.57
CA ASP A 93 11.83 3.82 10.39
C ASP A 93 11.32 3.01 9.21
N ARG A 94 11.48 1.69 9.25
CA ARG A 94 11.09 0.76 8.18
C ARG A 94 9.88 -0.08 8.53
N TRP A 95 9.76 -0.47 9.81
CA TRP A 95 8.75 -1.42 10.29
C TRP A 95 7.97 -0.88 11.48
N ARG A 96 6.67 -0.96 11.40
CA ARG A 96 5.76 -0.60 12.50
C ARG A 96 4.65 -1.63 12.62
N ARG A 97 3.93 -1.60 13.74
CA ARG A 97 2.63 -2.23 13.86
C ARG A 97 1.54 -1.20 13.67
N ASP A 98 0.51 -1.60 12.94
CA ASP A 98 -0.67 -0.78 12.77
C ASP A 98 -1.54 -0.74 14.05
N ALA A 99 -2.64 0.03 14.02
CA ALA A 99 -3.54 0.20 15.16
C ALA A 99 -4.18 -1.10 15.67
N VAL A 100 -4.21 -2.17 14.86
CA VAL A 100 -4.75 -3.49 15.24
C VAL A 100 -3.68 -4.54 15.50
N GLY A 101 -2.40 -4.21 15.29
CA GLY A 101 -1.25 -5.06 15.61
C GLY A 101 -0.60 -5.74 14.40
N ASN A 102 -1.03 -5.47 13.17
CA ASN A 102 -0.42 -6.01 11.97
C ASN A 102 0.94 -5.38 11.71
N ILE A 103 1.92 -6.17 11.26
CA ILE A 103 3.20 -5.65 10.80
C ILE A 103 3.00 -4.97 9.44
N VAL A 104 3.52 -3.76 9.30
CA VAL A 104 3.48 -2.98 8.08
C VAL A 104 4.85 -2.42 7.73
N TYR A 105 5.09 -2.22 6.44
CA TYR A 105 6.37 -1.76 5.92
C TYR A 105 6.26 -0.36 5.30
N ARG A 106 7.16 0.57 5.67
CA ARG A 106 7.05 2.00 5.34
C ARG A 106 6.92 2.30 3.85
N LYS A 107 7.64 1.57 2.98
CA LYS A 107 7.58 1.81 1.53
C LYS A 107 6.31 1.28 0.85
N LEU A 108 5.51 0.47 1.54
CA LEU A 108 4.33 -0.16 0.97
C LEU A 108 3.06 0.61 1.40
N VAL A 109 2.80 1.74 0.73
CA VAL A 109 1.62 2.59 0.97
C VAL A 109 0.59 2.38 -0.14
N GLY A 110 -0.69 2.21 0.23
CA GLY A 110 -1.82 2.16 -0.70
C GLY A 110 -1.94 0.88 -1.55
N CYS A 111 -1.02 -0.08 -1.44
CA CYS A 111 -1.03 -1.32 -2.20
C CYS A 111 -1.97 -2.38 -1.56
N PRO A 112 -2.29 -3.49 -2.26
CA PRO A 112 -3.23 -4.49 -1.75
C PRO A 112 -2.57 -5.59 -0.89
N GLY A 113 -1.28 -5.52 -0.58
CA GLY A 113 -0.54 -6.56 0.13
C GLY A 113 -0.76 -6.54 1.65
N CYS A 114 -0.40 -7.63 2.32
CA CYS A 114 -0.54 -7.78 3.78
C CYS A 114 0.42 -6.89 4.59
N LEU A 115 1.54 -6.44 4.00
CA LEU A 115 2.48 -5.48 4.60
C LEU A 115 2.17 -4.03 4.20
N CYS A 116 1.17 -3.84 3.33
CA CYS A 116 0.77 -2.52 2.87
C CYS A 116 -0.07 -1.81 3.91
N HIS A 117 0.12 -0.49 4.01
CA HIS A 117 -0.64 0.35 4.93
C HIS A 117 -1.19 1.61 4.24
N ASP A 118 -2.14 2.21 4.91
CA ASP A 118 -2.68 3.52 4.61
C ASP A 118 -2.61 4.39 5.87
N TYR A 119 -2.58 5.70 5.68
CA TYR A 119 -2.86 6.67 6.75
C TYR A 119 -4.36 6.91 6.76
N ASP A 120 -5.01 6.42 7.80
CA ASP A 120 -6.46 6.40 7.92
C ASP A 120 -6.96 7.45 8.92
N HIS A 121 -8.13 8.02 8.64
CA HIS A 121 -8.84 8.88 9.56
C HIS A 121 -9.60 8.03 10.59
N ILE A 122 -9.29 8.17 11.88
CA ILE A 122 -10.02 7.51 12.97
C ILE A 122 -11.51 7.86 12.87
N ILE A 123 -11.82 9.16 12.84
CA ILE A 123 -13.12 9.70 12.46
C ILE A 123 -13.06 9.99 10.97
N PRO A 124 -13.84 9.31 10.11
CA PRO A 124 -13.78 9.48 8.68
C PRO A 124 -13.96 10.94 8.24
N TYR A 125 -13.21 11.33 7.20
CA TYR A 125 -13.32 12.67 6.63
C TYR A 125 -14.75 13.02 6.20
N SER A 126 -15.48 12.05 5.64
CA SER A 126 -16.90 12.19 5.25
C SER A 126 -17.85 12.45 6.43
N LYS A 127 -17.38 12.20 7.66
CA LYS A 127 -18.12 12.46 8.91
C LYS A 127 -17.55 13.68 9.67
N GLY A 128 -16.80 14.55 9.01
CA GLY A 128 -16.22 15.77 9.59
C GLY A 128 -14.87 15.57 10.29
N GLY A 129 -14.23 14.40 10.14
CA GLY A 129 -12.90 14.16 10.68
C GLY A 129 -11.86 15.07 10.05
N LYS A 130 -11.03 15.72 10.87
CA LYS A 130 -9.95 16.60 10.40
C LYS A 130 -8.70 15.78 10.07
N SER A 131 -7.89 16.28 9.14
CA SER A 131 -6.60 15.67 8.77
C SER A 131 -5.47 16.11 9.70
N THR A 132 -5.65 15.89 11.01
CA THR A 132 -4.69 16.20 12.08
C THR A 132 -4.04 14.91 12.62
N LEU A 133 -2.96 15.05 13.37
CA LEU A 133 -2.24 13.93 13.97
C LEU A 133 -3.10 13.11 14.93
N GLU A 134 -3.98 13.76 15.67
CA GLU A 134 -4.88 13.12 16.65
C GLU A 134 -5.88 12.20 15.95
N ASN A 135 -6.27 12.55 14.72
CA ASN A 135 -7.22 11.79 13.92
C ASN A 135 -6.54 10.87 12.88
N CYS A 136 -5.20 10.80 12.91
CA CYS A 136 -4.42 9.96 12.00
C CYS A 136 -3.98 8.67 12.69
N GLN A 137 -4.17 7.53 12.00
CA GLN A 137 -3.63 6.24 12.40
C GLN A 137 -3.03 5.51 11.21
N VAL A 138 -1.99 4.71 11.47
CA VAL A 138 -1.49 3.74 10.50
C VAL A 138 -2.38 2.51 10.57
N LEU A 139 -2.92 2.07 9.44
CA LEU A 139 -3.79 0.90 9.36
C LEU A 139 -3.43 0.06 8.13
N GLN A 140 -3.43 -1.26 8.27
CA GLN A 140 -3.21 -2.16 7.14
C GLN A 140 -4.20 -1.84 6.02
N ALA A 141 -3.74 -1.75 4.77
CA ALA A 141 -4.55 -1.26 3.65
C ALA A 141 -5.83 -2.08 3.42
N THR A 142 -5.79 -3.39 3.65
CA THR A 142 -6.97 -4.27 3.58
C THR A 142 -7.99 -3.98 4.67
N VAL A 143 -7.52 -3.72 5.89
CA VAL A 143 -8.37 -3.33 7.02
C VAL A 143 -8.98 -1.97 6.77
N ASN A 144 -8.19 -0.99 6.29
CA ASN A 144 -8.68 0.35 5.97
C ASN A 144 -9.80 0.31 4.92
N ARG A 145 -9.61 -0.43 3.83
CA ARG A 145 -10.66 -0.60 2.80
C ARG A 145 -11.91 -1.27 3.35
N SER A 146 -11.75 -2.24 4.24
CA SER A 146 -12.87 -2.92 4.89
C SER A 146 -13.59 -2.04 5.92
N LYS A 147 -12.86 -1.14 6.59
CA LYS A 147 -13.41 -0.14 7.52
C LYS A 147 -14.27 0.88 6.76
N GLY A 148 -13.75 1.42 5.65
CA GLY A 148 -14.41 2.47 4.90
C GLY A 148 -14.74 3.69 5.77
N ASN A 149 -15.98 4.16 5.72
CA ASN A 149 -16.45 5.31 6.51
C ASN A 149 -17.17 4.93 7.82
N ARG A 150 -17.01 3.69 8.29
CA ARG A 150 -17.63 3.22 9.54
C ARG A 150 -16.79 3.64 10.74
N THR A 151 -17.46 4.13 11.78
CA THR A 151 -16.85 4.55 13.06
C THR A 151 -17.10 3.54 14.18
N GLU A 152 -18.09 2.66 14.01
CA GLU A 152 -18.62 1.79 15.06
C GLU A 152 -17.93 0.42 15.12
N LEU A 153 -16.92 0.19 14.27
CA LEU A 153 -16.22 -1.08 14.24
C LEU A 153 -15.32 -1.22 15.48
N SER A 154 -15.55 -2.28 16.21
CA SER A 154 -14.68 -2.67 17.32
C SER A 154 -13.30 -3.09 16.81
N ARG A 155 -12.27 -3.01 17.68
CA ARG A 155 -10.93 -3.50 17.35
C ARG A 155 -10.93 -4.98 16.94
N ALA A 156 -11.78 -5.80 17.58
CA ALA A 156 -11.91 -7.23 17.26
C ALA A 156 -12.42 -7.43 15.82
N GLU A 157 -13.40 -6.66 15.38
CA GLU A 157 -13.91 -6.73 14.01
C GLU A 157 -12.86 -6.29 12.98
N LEU A 158 -12.05 -5.28 13.31
CA LEU A 158 -10.93 -4.84 12.45
C LEU A 158 -9.86 -5.93 12.34
N ILE A 159 -9.52 -6.63 13.44
CA ILE A 159 -8.59 -7.77 13.44
C ILE A 159 -9.09 -8.88 12.49
N LEU A 160 -10.39 -9.19 12.52
CA LEU A 160 -10.98 -10.19 11.61
C LEU A 160 -10.91 -9.81 10.12
N LYS A 161 -10.71 -8.52 9.82
CA LYS A 161 -10.51 -8.01 8.45
C LYS A 161 -9.05 -7.93 8.05
N SER A 162 -8.12 -8.20 8.96
CA SER A 162 -6.69 -8.18 8.70
C SER A 162 -6.28 -9.29 7.73
N SER A 163 -5.41 -8.95 6.79
CA SER A 163 -4.72 -9.93 5.99
C SER A 163 -3.57 -10.50 6.79
N TYR A 164 -3.66 -11.77 7.15
CA TYR A 164 -2.60 -12.43 7.89
C TYR A 164 -1.35 -12.64 7.02
N CYS A 165 -0.23 -12.10 7.46
CA CYS A 165 1.06 -12.23 6.80
C CYS A 165 2.03 -12.99 7.71
N ARG A 166 2.44 -14.18 7.30
CA ARG A 166 3.56 -14.89 7.93
C ARG A 166 4.86 -14.35 7.36
N VAL A 167 5.37 -13.29 7.94
CA VAL A 167 6.68 -12.75 7.59
C VAL A 167 7.67 -13.19 8.67
N SER A 168 8.62 -14.04 8.31
CA SER A 168 9.73 -14.41 9.18
C SER A 168 10.77 -13.29 9.26
N GLY A 169 11.69 -13.37 10.22
CA GLY A 169 12.81 -12.43 10.30
C GLY A 169 13.61 -12.37 9.00
N ARG A 170 13.87 -13.52 8.38
CA ARG A 170 14.59 -13.63 7.11
C ARG A 170 13.83 -12.96 5.95
N ASP A 171 12.51 -13.12 5.90
CA ASP A 171 11.70 -12.47 4.84
C ASP A 171 11.74 -10.95 5.00
N MET A 172 11.72 -10.44 6.23
CA MET A 172 11.87 -9.01 6.50
C MET A 172 13.24 -8.49 6.04
N ASP A 173 14.31 -9.25 6.29
CA ASP A 173 15.66 -8.91 5.83
C ASP A 173 15.74 -8.85 4.30
N LEU A 174 15.14 -9.81 3.60
CA LEU A 174 15.08 -9.82 2.14
C LEU A 174 14.30 -8.64 1.57
N ILE A 175 13.19 -8.28 2.21
CA ILE A 175 12.38 -7.11 1.82
C ILE A 175 13.18 -5.82 2.02
N GLU A 176 13.88 -5.67 3.14
CA GLU A 176 14.74 -4.51 3.39
C GLU A 176 15.87 -4.44 2.39
N LEU A 177 16.58 -5.53 2.17
CA LEU A 177 17.69 -5.61 1.21
C LEU A 177 17.22 -5.21 -0.20
N SER A 178 16.07 -5.72 -0.62
CA SER A 178 15.48 -5.39 -1.92
C SER A 178 15.10 -3.90 -2.03
N ALA A 179 14.60 -3.30 -0.95
CA ALA A 179 14.04 -1.96 -0.99
C ALA A 179 15.03 -0.84 -0.66
N TYR A 180 16.06 -1.13 0.15
CA TYR A 180 17.05 -0.16 0.65
C TYR A 180 18.50 -0.55 0.33
N GLY A 181 18.75 -1.76 -0.16
CA GLY A 181 20.09 -2.28 -0.42
C GLY A 181 20.86 -2.69 0.85
N ASN A 182 20.26 -2.59 2.04
CA ASN A 182 20.85 -2.96 3.32
C ASN A 182 19.78 -3.39 4.32
N VAL A 183 20.20 -4.09 5.37
CA VAL A 183 19.33 -4.53 6.48
C VAL A 183 19.71 -3.76 7.74
N HIS A 184 18.71 -3.23 8.44
CA HIS A 184 18.88 -2.57 9.74
C HIS A 184 18.06 -3.29 10.80
N HIS A 185 18.75 -3.73 11.86
CA HIS A 185 18.11 -4.23 13.06
C HIS A 185 17.99 -3.08 14.07
N GLY A 186 16.89 -3.06 14.84
CA GLY A 186 16.72 -2.11 15.94
C GLY A 186 17.63 -2.46 17.13
N ASP A 187 17.90 -1.49 17.98
CA ASP A 187 18.79 -1.62 19.15
C ASP A 187 18.38 -2.72 20.15
N ASP A 188 17.13 -3.16 20.13
CA ASP A 188 16.59 -4.26 20.95
C ASP A 188 16.90 -5.67 20.41
N SER A 189 17.66 -5.80 19.32
CA SER A 189 18.17 -7.10 18.89
C SER A 189 19.25 -7.53 19.87
N GLY A 190 18.86 -8.26 20.93
CA GLY A 190 19.77 -8.95 21.83
C GLY A 190 20.63 -9.91 21.03
N GLY A 191 21.62 -9.40 20.32
CA GLY A 191 22.64 -10.16 19.67
C GLY A 191 23.41 -10.91 20.75
N CYS A 192 23.52 -12.23 20.65
CA CYS A 192 24.53 -12.97 21.38
C CYS A 192 25.86 -12.28 21.08
N ARG A 193 26.41 -11.52 22.05
CA ARG A 193 27.80 -11.17 22.04
C ARG A 193 28.55 -12.48 22.24
N ILE A 194 29.12 -13.00 21.18
CA ILE A 194 30.14 -14.01 21.26
C ILE A 194 31.33 -13.31 21.92
N GLN A 195 31.65 -13.67 23.16
CA GLN A 195 32.90 -13.36 23.84
C GLN A 195 34.01 -14.21 23.26
#